data_57db7586ee64f623c34595d694c1b223
#
_entry.id   57db7586ee64f623c34595d694c1b223
#
_cell.length_a   1.000
_cell.length_b   1.000
_cell.length_c   1.000
_cell.angle_alpha   90.00
_cell.angle_beta   90.00
_cell.angle_gamma   90.00
#
_symmetry.space_group_name_H-M   'P 1'
#
loop_
_entity.id
_entity.type
_entity.pdbx_description
1 polymer ?
#
loop_
_entity_poly.entity_id
_entity_poly.type
_entity_poly.pdbx_seq_one_letter_code
_entity_poly.pdbx_strand_id
1 'polypeptide(L)'
;KDVKDQMGSKYLERTVNLVSCEASPKEEVVFDIFAQMQLDMDTSKPKGTGQLFKTSLEKSLFSSPKACLKSVEERLKKLRHKYPDGEIKDIALLEELRDALALIEPRDFSRYTSLLELLRSKEYNWNPKTVDDRIVIFTERIETMKFLSKQLREDLHMSDKQIVEISGGMTDMEQQRVVEEFGRTEAPVRILVASDVASEGLNLHYLSHRLIHFDIPWSLMVFQQRNGRVDRYGQTEQP
;
A
#
# COMPACT_ATOMS: atom_id res chain seq x y z
N LYS A 1 -0.64 5.14 32.12
CA LYS A 1 0.05 4.26 33.09
C LYS A 1 -0.93 3.49 33.97
N ASP A 2 -1.97 4.15 34.48
CA ASP A 2 -2.90 3.56 35.46
C ASP A 2 -3.85 2.49 34.90
N VAL A 3 -4.13 2.47 33.61
CA VAL A 3 -5.01 1.48 32.95
C VAL A 3 -4.28 0.14 32.74
N LYS A 4 -2.97 0.16 32.45
CA LYS A 4 -2.17 -1.07 32.31
C LYS A 4 -2.04 -1.83 33.64
N ASP A 5 -1.91 -1.12 34.75
CA ASP A 5 -1.76 -1.71 36.08
C ASP A 5 -3.07 -2.28 36.64
N GLN A 6 -4.21 -1.80 36.17
CA GLN A 6 -5.55 -2.30 36.57
C GLN A 6 -6.02 -3.51 35.76
N MET A 7 -5.52 -3.73 34.55
CA MET A 7 -5.99 -4.79 33.65
C MET A 7 -5.18 -6.10 33.73
N GLY A 8 -4.18 -6.20 34.60
CA GLY A 8 -3.39 -7.44 34.86
C GLY A 8 -2.87 -8.11 33.57
N SER A 9 -1.62 -8.38 33.49
CA SER A 9 -0.76 -9.25 32.65
C SER A 9 -1.27 -9.90 31.34
N LYS A 10 -2.36 -9.44 30.72
CA LYS A 10 -2.93 -10.00 29.47
C LYS A 10 -2.74 -9.12 28.22
N TYR A 11 -1.99 -8.04 28.32
CA TYR A 11 -1.68 -7.22 27.16
C TYR A 11 -0.31 -7.64 26.60
N LEU A 12 -0.32 -8.37 25.50
CA LEU A 12 0.92 -8.74 24.81
C LEU A 12 1.52 -7.47 24.18
N GLU A 13 2.81 -7.26 24.41
CA GLU A 13 3.48 -6.10 23.83
C GLU A 13 3.71 -6.30 22.33
N ARG A 14 3.36 -5.28 21.54
CA ARG A 14 3.58 -5.29 20.11
C ARG A 14 5.08 -5.25 19.79
N THR A 15 5.51 -6.13 18.87
CA THR A 15 6.85 -6.09 18.30
C THR A 15 6.80 -5.33 16.96
N VAL A 16 7.68 -4.35 16.80
CA VAL A 16 7.79 -3.56 15.56
C VAL A 16 9.14 -3.83 14.90
N ASN A 17 9.12 -4.32 13.69
CA ASN A 17 10.31 -4.58 12.88
C ASN A 17 10.32 -3.64 11.67
N LEU A 18 11.44 -2.99 11.43
CA LEU A 18 11.67 -2.18 10.24
C LEU A 18 12.44 -3.00 9.21
N VAL A 19 11.83 -3.16 8.02
CA VAL A 19 12.50 -3.75 6.87
C VAL A 19 12.94 -2.62 5.95
N SER A 20 14.24 -2.44 5.78
CA SER A 20 14.83 -1.48 4.84
C SER A 20 15.13 -2.17 3.52
N CYS A 21 14.95 -1.46 2.42
CA CYS A 21 15.36 -1.90 1.08
C CYS A 21 16.06 -0.75 0.35
N GLU A 22 17.06 -1.08 -0.44
CA GLU A 22 17.70 -0.13 -1.35
C GLU A 22 16.93 -0.06 -2.66
N ALA A 23 16.86 1.11 -3.26
CA ALA A 23 16.21 1.28 -4.55
C ALA A 23 16.97 0.48 -5.63
N SER A 24 16.24 -0.11 -6.56
CA SER A 24 16.83 -0.74 -7.73
C SER A 24 17.38 0.34 -8.69
N PRO A 25 18.32 -0.01 -9.60
CA PRO A 25 18.82 0.96 -10.58
C PRO A 25 17.72 1.63 -11.42
N LYS A 26 16.63 0.91 -11.72
CA LYS A 26 15.48 1.49 -12.44
C LYS A 26 14.67 2.44 -11.57
N GLU A 27 14.52 2.15 -10.29
CA GLU A 27 13.87 3.06 -9.34
C GLU A 27 14.71 4.32 -9.12
N GLU A 28 16.04 4.22 -9.05
CA GLU A 28 16.93 5.37 -8.94
C GLU A 28 16.77 6.32 -10.13
N VAL A 29 16.72 5.79 -11.37
CA VAL A 29 16.45 6.60 -12.56
C VAL A 29 15.12 7.36 -12.43
N VAL A 30 14.07 6.71 -11.96
CA VAL A 30 12.77 7.35 -11.75
C VAL A 30 12.85 8.43 -10.67
N PHE A 31 13.55 8.18 -9.58
CA PHE A 31 13.75 9.17 -8.50
C PHE A 31 14.54 10.38 -8.98
N ASP A 32 15.57 10.19 -9.80
CA ASP A 32 16.36 11.28 -10.38
C ASP A 32 15.52 12.14 -11.33
N ILE A 33 14.76 11.53 -12.24
CA ILE A 33 13.83 12.23 -13.12
C ILE A 33 12.83 13.04 -12.29
N PHE A 34 12.21 12.43 -11.30
CA PHE A 34 11.23 13.09 -10.44
C PHE A 34 11.84 14.25 -9.64
N ALA A 35 13.05 14.08 -9.10
CA ALA A 35 13.73 15.11 -8.31
C ALA A 35 14.04 16.34 -9.16
N GLN A 36 14.50 16.15 -10.41
CA GLN A 36 14.83 17.21 -11.33
C GLN A 36 13.61 17.86 -11.99
N MET A 37 12.45 17.21 -11.95
CA MET A 37 11.24 17.67 -12.61
C MET A 37 10.70 18.97 -12.01
N GLN A 38 10.61 20.00 -12.82
CA GLN A 38 9.98 21.29 -12.51
C GLN A 38 8.76 21.48 -13.39
N LEU A 39 7.58 21.33 -12.81
CA LEU A 39 6.29 21.53 -13.50
C LEU A 39 5.92 23.02 -13.44
N ASP A 40 5.84 23.66 -14.60
CA ASP A 40 5.56 25.10 -14.69
C ASP A 40 4.09 25.46 -14.46
N MET A 41 3.20 24.50 -14.63
CA MET A 41 1.76 24.63 -14.45
C MET A 41 1.03 25.63 -15.32
N ASP A 42 -0.15 25.17 -15.63
CA ASP A 42 -1.24 25.93 -16.24
C ASP A 42 -1.38 27.33 -15.64
N THR A 43 -0.91 28.33 -16.39
CA THR A 43 -0.96 29.75 -16.03
C THR A 43 -2.38 30.26 -15.78
N SER A 44 -3.41 29.48 -16.13
CA SER A 44 -4.83 29.76 -15.91
C SER A 44 -5.35 29.40 -14.52
N LYS A 45 -4.52 28.78 -13.66
CA LYS A 45 -4.90 28.39 -12.30
C LYS A 45 -4.13 29.16 -11.24
N PRO A 46 -4.66 29.24 -9.98
CA PRO A 46 -3.96 29.93 -8.89
C PRO A 46 -2.54 29.38 -8.69
N LYS A 47 -1.60 30.27 -8.39
CA LYS A 47 -0.22 29.92 -8.03
C LYS A 47 -0.24 28.85 -6.93
N GLY A 48 0.48 27.74 -7.15
CA GLY A 48 0.59 26.64 -6.19
C GLY A 48 -0.08 25.32 -6.60
N THR A 49 -0.91 25.30 -7.64
CA THR A 49 -1.56 24.05 -8.10
C THR A 49 -0.53 23.00 -8.59
N GLY A 50 0.67 23.42 -9.07
CA GLY A 50 1.79 22.57 -9.44
C GLY A 50 2.42 21.84 -8.29
N GLN A 51 2.65 22.60 -7.29
CA GLN A 51 3.23 22.05 -6.08
C GLN A 51 2.31 21.00 -5.45
N LEU A 52 0.99 21.24 -5.44
CA LEU A 52 0.02 20.28 -4.95
C LEU A 52 0.01 19.00 -5.78
N PHE A 53 0.08 19.13 -7.12
CA PHE A 53 0.18 17.95 -7.99
C PHE A 53 1.50 17.20 -7.78
N LYS A 54 2.64 17.92 -7.73
CA LYS A 54 3.95 17.30 -7.46
C LYS A 54 3.95 16.56 -6.13
N THR A 55 3.38 17.13 -5.07
CA THR A 55 3.23 16.44 -3.77
C THR A 55 2.33 15.21 -3.85
N SER A 56 1.23 15.28 -4.62
CA SER A 56 0.36 14.11 -4.83
C SER A 56 1.07 13.01 -5.65
N LEU A 57 1.88 13.41 -6.62
CA LEU A 57 2.66 12.50 -7.45
C LEU A 57 3.78 11.83 -6.62
N GLU A 58 4.43 12.59 -5.75
CA GLU A 58 5.41 12.10 -4.78
C GLU A 58 4.83 11.01 -3.87
N LYS A 59 3.67 11.27 -3.29
CA LYS A 59 2.94 10.26 -2.48
C LYS A 59 2.61 9.00 -3.27
N SER A 60 2.25 9.15 -4.55
CA SER A 60 1.99 8.00 -5.42
C SER A 60 3.28 7.22 -5.72
N LEU A 61 4.39 7.92 -5.95
CA LEU A 61 5.70 7.34 -6.22
C LEU A 61 6.21 6.55 -4.99
N PHE A 62 6.08 7.12 -3.80
CA PHE A 62 6.43 6.42 -2.56
C PHE A 62 5.47 5.28 -2.19
N SER A 63 4.30 5.18 -2.78
CA SER A 63 3.44 4.02 -2.62
C SER A 63 3.86 2.89 -3.56
N SER A 64 3.86 3.14 -4.88
CA SER A 64 4.40 2.19 -5.86
C SER A 64 4.62 2.83 -7.23
N PRO A 65 5.51 2.23 -8.08
CA PRO A 65 5.65 2.63 -9.49
C PRO A 65 4.33 2.60 -10.26
N LYS A 66 3.46 1.61 -9.99
CA LYS A 66 2.14 1.50 -10.63
C LYS A 66 1.19 2.61 -10.24
N ALA A 67 1.18 3.02 -8.97
CA ALA A 67 0.37 4.14 -8.51
C ALA A 67 0.85 5.47 -9.11
N CYS A 68 2.17 5.67 -9.20
CA CYS A 68 2.76 6.84 -9.83
C CYS A 68 2.44 6.88 -11.33
N LEU A 69 2.66 5.77 -12.05
CA LEU A 69 2.37 5.65 -13.47
C LEU A 69 0.91 6.02 -13.77
N LYS A 70 -0.03 5.50 -13.02
CA LYS A 70 -1.46 5.82 -13.16
C LYS A 70 -1.74 7.31 -12.99
N SER A 71 -1.13 7.93 -11.98
CA SER A 71 -1.28 9.37 -11.71
C SER A 71 -0.71 10.23 -12.84
N VAL A 72 0.42 9.83 -13.42
CA VAL A 72 1.05 10.48 -14.57
C VAL A 72 0.18 10.36 -15.83
N GLU A 73 -0.30 9.15 -16.14
CA GLU A 73 -1.16 8.90 -17.31
C GLU A 73 -2.46 9.72 -17.26
N GLU A 74 -3.10 9.76 -16.09
CA GLU A 74 -4.32 10.57 -15.89
C GLU A 74 -4.03 12.06 -16.07
N ARG A 75 -2.88 12.55 -15.62
CA ARG A 75 -2.49 13.93 -15.80
C ARG A 75 -2.19 14.23 -17.25
N LEU A 76 -1.44 13.38 -17.93
CA LEU A 76 -1.14 13.51 -19.38
C LEU A 76 -2.44 13.55 -20.21
N LYS A 77 -3.39 12.66 -19.91
CA LYS A 77 -4.70 12.65 -20.59
C LYS A 77 -5.42 14.00 -20.43
N LYS A 78 -5.44 14.58 -19.24
CA LYS A 78 -6.06 15.88 -18.96
C LYS A 78 -5.34 17.03 -19.67
N LEU A 79 -4.00 17.02 -19.68
CA LEU A 79 -3.21 18.06 -20.35
C LEU A 79 -3.38 18.02 -21.88
N ARG A 80 -3.29 16.83 -22.49
CA ARG A 80 -3.49 16.65 -23.93
C ARG A 80 -4.90 17.04 -24.39
N HIS A 81 -5.92 16.74 -23.57
CA HIS A 81 -7.28 17.18 -23.87
C HIS A 81 -7.43 18.70 -23.81
N LYS A 82 -6.77 19.35 -22.86
CA LYS A 82 -6.82 20.81 -22.68
C LYS A 82 -5.99 21.57 -23.71
N TYR A 83 -4.90 21.00 -24.17
CA TYR A 83 -3.91 21.61 -25.06
C TYR A 83 -3.61 20.67 -26.23
N PRO A 84 -4.55 20.50 -27.18
CA PRO A 84 -4.41 19.52 -28.27
C PRO A 84 -3.24 19.89 -29.24
N ASP A 85 -2.97 21.17 -29.42
CA ASP A 85 -1.94 21.69 -30.35
C ASP A 85 -0.72 22.28 -29.61
N GLY A 86 -0.66 22.13 -28.28
CA GLY A 86 0.30 22.82 -27.44
C GLY A 86 1.48 21.96 -27.04
N GLU A 87 2.67 22.36 -27.38
CA GLU A 87 3.90 21.91 -26.75
C GLU A 87 4.01 22.53 -25.35
N ILE A 88 3.51 21.84 -24.34
CA ILE A 88 3.70 22.24 -22.97
C ILE A 88 4.86 21.43 -22.40
N LYS A 89 5.86 22.11 -21.85
CA LYS A 89 7.03 21.52 -21.20
C LYS A 89 6.64 20.42 -20.19
N ASP A 90 5.54 20.61 -19.46
CA ASP A 90 5.04 19.65 -18.50
C ASP A 90 4.66 18.29 -19.13
N ILE A 91 4.18 18.30 -20.39
CA ILE A 91 3.84 17.05 -21.11
C ILE A 91 5.10 16.22 -21.33
N ALA A 92 6.16 16.83 -21.86
CA ALA A 92 7.42 16.13 -22.13
C ALA A 92 8.04 15.56 -20.84
N LEU A 93 8.05 16.34 -19.76
CA LEU A 93 8.55 15.88 -18.44
C LEU A 93 7.74 14.71 -17.88
N LEU A 94 6.42 14.76 -18.02
CA LEU A 94 5.55 13.68 -17.56
C LEU A 94 5.65 12.43 -18.44
N GLU A 95 5.91 12.60 -19.74
CA GLU A 95 6.16 11.48 -20.65
C GLU A 95 7.47 10.79 -20.32
N GLU A 96 8.55 11.52 -20.06
CA GLU A 96 9.82 10.97 -19.61
C GLU A 96 9.65 10.17 -18.32
N LEU A 97 8.95 10.71 -17.34
CA LEU A 97 8.67 10.01 -16.08
C LEU A 97 7.80 8.76 -16.32
N ARG A 98 6.77 8.85 -17.17
CA ARG A 98 5.92 7.72 -17.55
C ARG A 98 6.74 6.58 -18.15
N ASP A 99 7.62 6.90 -19.08
CA ASP A 99 8.40 5.91 -19.81
C ASP A 99 9.41 5.22 -18.89
N ALA A 100 10.05 5.94 -17.98
CA ALA A 100 10.91 5.37 -16.96
C ALA A 100 10.13 4.46 -15.98
N LEU A 101 8.94 4.89 -15.51
CA LEU A 101 8.08 4.09 -14.64
C LEU A 101 7.59 2.81 -15.33
N ALA A 102 7.31 2.86 -16.63
CA ALA A 102 6.84 1.72 -17.41
C ALA A 102 7.90 0.60 -17.54
N LEU A 103 9.18 0.93 -17.40
CA LEU A 103 10.29 -0.03 -17.44
C LEU A 103 10.47 -0.82 -16.13
N ILE A 104 9.83 -0.38 -15.03
CA ILE A 104 9.92 -1.08 -13.74
C ILE A 104 8.99 -2.29 -13.74
N GLU A 105 9.59 -3.47 -13.79
CA GLU A 105 8.90 -4.76 -13.62
C GLU A 105 8.76 -5.09 -12.11
N PRO A 106 7.92 -6.07 -11.72
CA PRO A 106 7.76 -6.47 -10.32
C PRO A 106 9.09 -6.80 -9.61
N ARG A 107 10.01 -7.45 -10.32
CA ARG A 107 11.35 -7.81 -9.82
C ARG A 107 12.28 -6.61 -9.60
N ASP A 108 12.00 -5.49 -10.26
CA ASP A 108 12.76 -4.24 -10.13
C ASP A 108 12.19 -3.34 -9.02
N PHE A 109 11.02 -3.66 -8.49
CA PHE A 109 10.39 -2.91 -7.39
C PHE A 109 10.91 -3.43 -6.04
N SER A 110 11.92 -2.78 -5.52
CA SER A 110 12.71 -3.20 -4.35
C SER A 110 11.85 -3.47 -3.10
N ARG A 111 10.85 -2.65 -2.82
CA ARG A 111 9.95 -2.86 -1.68
C ARG A 111 9.08 -4.09 -1.84
N TYR A 112 8.64 -4.39 -3.06
CA TYR A 112 7.89 -5.60 -3.34
C TYR A 112 8.75 -6.86 -3.19
N THR A 113 9.97 -6.84 -3.73
CA THR A 113 10.90 -7.97 -3.58
C THR A 113 11.25 -8.23 -2.13
N SER A 114 11.49 -7.18 -1.34
CA SER A 114 11.71 -7.28 0.11
C SER A 114 10.49 -7.84 0.86
N LEU A 115 9.27 -7.45 0.48
CA LEU A 115 8.05 -8.05 1.02
C LEU A 115 7.99 -9.55 0.71
N LEU A 116 8.26 -9.94 -0.52
CA LEU A 116 8.21 -11.34 -0.95
C LEU A 116 9.26 -12.19 -0.22
N GLU A 117 10.47 -11.66 -0.06
CA GLU A 117 11.54 -12.27 0.71
C GLU A 117 11.16 -12.43 2.19
N LEU A 118 10.59 -11.39 2.80
CA LEU A 118 10.08 -11.43 4.17
C LEU A 118 9.06 -12.57 4.33
N LEU A 119 8.05 -12.64 3.46
CA LEU A 119 6.99 -13.66 3.53
C LEU A 119 7.52 -15.10 3.35
N ARG A 120 8.65 -15.27 2.66
CA ARG A 120 9.33 -16.55 2.44
C ARG A 120 10.42 -16.86 3.48
N SER A 121 10.78 -15.90 4.32
CA SER A 121 11.89 -16.04 5.25
C SER A 121 11.53 -16.97 6.40
N LYS A 122 12.53 -17.73 6.87
CA LYS A 122 12.41 -18.59 8.04
C LYS A 122 12.28 -17.79 9.34
N GLU A 123 12.83 -16.59 9.37
CA GLU A 123 12.80 -15.71 10.55
C GLU A 123 11.40 -15.16 10.77
N TYR A 124 10.73 -14.75 9.70
CA TYR A 124 9.33 -14.31 9.76
C TYR A 124 8.39 -15.46 10.06
N ASN A 125 8.78 -16.69 9.69
CA ASN A 125 8.10 -17.95 10.01
C ASN A 125 6.58 -17.94 9.72
N TRP A 126 6.17 -17.26 8.64
CA TRP A 126 4.79 -17.30 8.21
C TRP A 126 4.50 -18.56 7.39
N ASN A 127 3.41 -19.24 7.72
CA ASN A 127 2.99 -20.44 7.02
C ASN A 127 1.56 -20.27 6.47
N PRO A 128 1.34 -20.17 5.15
CA PRO A 128 0.00 -20.02 4.58
C PRO A 128 -0.92 -21.23 4.78
N LYS A 129 -0.43 -22.35 5.32
CA LYS A 129 -1.25 -23.51 5.69
C LYS A 129 -1.85 -23.36 7.10
N THR A 130 -1.29 -22.50 7.92
CA THR A 130 -1.79 -22.20 9.28
C THR A 130 -2.98 -21.26 9.18
N VAL A 131 -4.11 -21.65 9.76
CA VAL A 131 -5.40 -20.96 9.56
C VAL A 131 -5.48 -19.65 10.34
N ASP A 132 -4.89 -19.61 11.53
CA ASP A 132 -4.89 -18.52 12.49
C ASP A 132 -3.66 -17.59 12.37
N ASP A 133 -2.78 -17.83 11.39
CA ASP A 133 -1.63 -16.98 11.07
C ASP A 133 -1.88 -16.19 9.78
N ARG A 134 -2.91 -15.35 9.77
CA ARG A 134 -3.26 -14.50 8.63
C ARG A 134 -2.49 -13.19 8.67
N ILE A 135 -2.25 -12.63 7.50
CA ILE A 135 -1.53 -11.36 7.34
C ILE A 135 -2.47 -10.27 6.84
N VAL A 136 -2.36 -9.09 7.43
CA VAL A 136 -2.97 -7.86 6.92
C VAL A 136 -1.86 -6.97 6.35
N ILE A 137 -1.99 -6.58 5.08
CA ILE A 137 -1.07 -5.66 4.40
C ILE A 137 -1.82 -4.37 4.11
N PHE A 138 -1.37 -3.27 4.70
CA PHE A 138 -1.91 -1.94 4.43
C PHE A 138 -1.08 -1.17 3.41
N THR A 139 -1.76 -0.48 2.52
CA THR A 139 -1.18 0.47 1.58
C THR A 139 -2.07 1.70 1.41
N GLU A 140 -1.49 2.84 1.05
CA GLU A 140 -2.24 4.10 0.89
C GLU A 140 -3.05 4.13 -0.42
N ARG A 141 -2.52 3.51 -1.50
CA ARG A 141 -3.07 3.63 -2.85
C ARG A 141 -3.76 2.36 -3.33
N ILE A 142 -4.95 2.53 -3.92
CA ILE A 142 -5.72 1.42 -4.51
C ILE A 142 -4.92 0.72 -5.62
N GLU A 143 -4.17 1.46 -6.42
CA GLU A 143 -3.34 0.87 -7.49
C GLU A 143 -2.20 0.01 -6.94
N THR A 144 -1.62 0.41 -5.80
CA THR A 144 -0.63 -0.40 -5.08
C THR A 144 -1.27 -1.67 -4.50
N MET A 145 -2.47 -1.54 -3.90
CA MET A 145 -3.23 -2.69 -3.40
C MET A 145 -3.50 -3.72 -4.50
N LYS A 146 -4.00 -3.29 -5.65
CA LYS A 146 -4.26 -4.16 -6.82
C LYS A 146 -2.99 -4.81 -7.34
N PHE A 147 -1.89 -4.04 -7.41
CA PHE A 147 -0.59 -4.56 -7.81
C PHE A 147 -0.13 -5.66 -6.84
N LEU A 148 -0.16 -5.40 -5.53
CA LEU A 148 0.24 -6.35 -4.51
C LEU A 148 -0.59 -7.64 -4.58
N SER A 149 -1.90 -7.51 -4.61
CA SER A 149 -2.79 -8.67 -4.63
C SER A 149 -2.56 -9.54 -5.85
N LYS A 150 -2.43 -8.93 -7.03
CA LYS A 150 -2.14 -9.65 -8.27
C LYS A 150 -0.80 -10.36 -8.18
N GLN A 151 0.26 -9.62 -7.85
CA GLN A 151 1.61 -10.14 -7.91
C GLN A 151 1.88 -11.19 -6.82
N LEU A 152 1.33 -11.00 -5.60
CA LEU A 152 1.43 -11.99 -4.54
C LEU A 152 0.72 -13.30 -4.89
N ARG A 153 -0.44 -13.25 -5.59
CA ARG A 153 -1.10 -14.46 -6.08
C ARG A 153 -0.21 -15.26 -7.03
N GLU A 154 0.44 -14.56 -7.96
CA GLU A 154 1.36 -15.17 -8.93
C GLU A 154 2.60 -15.75 -8.22
N ASP A 155 3.30 -14.96 -7.43
CA ASP A 155 4.59 -15.33 -6.83
C ASP A 155 4.49 -16.31 -5.65
N LEU A 156 3.38 -16.31 -4.92
CA LEU A 156 3.11 -17.26 -3.84
C LEU A 156 2.27 -18.46 -4.29
N HIS A 157 1.88 -18.51 -5.56
CA HIS A 157 0.98 -19.55 -6.13
C HIS A 157 -0.33 -19.68 -5.34
N MET A 158 -0.91 -18.56 -4.97
CA MET A 158 -2.14 -18.47 -4.19
C MET A 158 -3.32 -18.04 -5.06
N SER A 159 -4.52 -18.54 -4.74
CA SER A 159 -5.75 -18.19 -5.43
C SER A 159 -6.30 -16.82 -5.00
N ASP A 160 -7.23 -16.29 -5.79
CA ASP A 160 -8.03 -15.09 -5.47
C ASP A 160 -8.88 -15.22 -4.20
N LYS A 161 -9.18 -16.46 -3.77
CA LYS A 161 -9.85 -16.72 -2.49
C LYS A 161 -8.90 -16.67 -1.29
N GLN A 162 -7.60 -16.85 -1.51
CA GLN A 162 -6.59 -16.83 -0.44
C GLN A 162 -6.00 -15.43 -0.22
N ILE A 163 -5.97 -14.61 -1.27
CA ILE A 163 -5.55 -13.20 -1.17
C ILE A 163 -6.75 -12.33 -1.57
N VAL A 164 -7.31 -11.64 -0.60
CA VAL A 164 -8.49 -10.79 -0.78
C VAL A 164 -8.12 -9.32 -0.63
N GLU A 165 -8.95 -8.47 -1.22
CA GLU A 165 -8.76 -7.02 -1.23
C GLU A 165 -9.88 -6.34 -0.47
N ILE A 166 -9.57 -5.19 0.18
CA ILE A 166 -10.57 -4.29 0.72
C ILE A 166 -10.18 -2.84 0.44
N SER A 167 -11.09 -2.08 -0.15
CA SER A 167 -10.86 -0.70 -0.53
C SER A 167 -12.08 0.19 -0.28
N GLY A 168 -11.86 1.50 -0.17
CA GLY A 168 -12.94 2.48 0.00
C GLY A 168 -13.89 2.62 -1.19
N GLY A 169 -13.58 1.97 -2.34
CA GLY A 169 -14.51 1.90 -3.47
C GLY A 169 -15.56 0.78 -3.35
N MET A 170 -15.43 -0.10 -2.36
CA MET A 170 -16.40 -1.14 -2.06
C MET A 170 -17.53 -0.58 -1.20
N THR A 171 -18.73 -1.14 -1.36
CA THR A 171 -19.86 -0.84 -0.47
C THR A 171 -19.59 -1.39 0.94
N ASP A 172 -20.25 -0.82 1.96
CA ASP A 172 -20.13 -1.29 3.34
C ASP A 172 -20.46 -2.79 3.49
N MET A 173 -21.44 -3.28 2.74
CA MET A 173 -21.81 -4.70 2.72
C MET A 173 -20.71 -5.59 2.14
N GLU A 174 -20.05 -5.15 1.07
CA GLU A 174 -18.92 -5.88 0.48
C GLU A 174 -17.74 -5.91 1.43
N GLN A 175 -17.42 -4.76 2.06
CA GLN A 175 -16.35 -4.69 3.05
C GLN A 175 -16.64 -5.60 4.25
N GLN A 176 -17.86 -5.57 4.78
CA GLN A 176 -18.27 -6.42 5.89
C GLN A 176 -18.15 -7.90 5.52
N ARG A 177 -18.57 -8.30 4.32
CA ARG A 177 -18.42 -9.68 3.84
C ARG A 177 -16.96 -10.15 3.80
N VAL A 178 -16.05 -9.31 3.30
CA VAL A 178 -14.62 -9.63 3.27
C VAL A 178 -14.07 -9.79 4.69
N VAL A 179 -14.46 -8.92 5.63
CA VAL A 179 -14.05 -9.00 7.05
C VAL A 179 -14.58 -10.26 7.71
N GLU A 180 -15.84 -10.61 7.46
CA GLU A 180 -16.44 -11.85 7.98
C GLU A 180 -15.73 -13.10 7.44
N GLU A 181 -15.42 -13.13 6.13
CA GLU A 181 -14.64 -14.22 5.54
C GLU A 181 -13.21 -14.26 6.13
N PHE A 182 -12.58 -13.10 6.32
CA PHE A 182 -11.27 -13.03 6.96
C PHE A 182 -11.29 -13.51 8.43
N GLY A 183 -12.39 -13.41 9.12
CA GLY A 183 -12.57 -13.86 10.51
C GLY A 183 -13.03 -15.32 10.66
N ARG A 184 -13.35 -16.04 9.59
CA ARG A 184 -13.83 -17.44 9.64
C ARG A 184 -12.69 -18.44 9.51
N THR A 185 -12.61 -19.40 10.43
CA THR A 185 -11.57 -20.45 10.41
C THR A 185 -11.61 -21.29 9.14
N GLU A 186 -12.79 -21.59 8.62
CA GLU A 186 -13.00 -22.44 7.44
C GLU A 186 -12.69 -21.70 6.12
N ALA A 187 -12.62 -20.36 6.14
CA ALA A 187 -12.35 -19.59 4.95
C ALA A 187 -10.88 -19.76 4.50
N PRO A 188 -10.65 -19.85 3.18
CA PRO A 188 -9.30 -20.07 2.63
C PRO A 188 -8.40 -18.83 2.73
N VAL A 189 -8.92 -17.68 3.13
CA VAL A 189 -8.20 -16.40 3.18
C VAL A 189 -6.96 -16.50 4.05
N ARG A 190 -5.83 -16.00 3.55
CA ARG A 190 -4.53 -15.98 4.24
C ARG A 190 -3.91 -14.59 4.28
N ILE A 191 -4.14 -13.80 3.23
CA ILE A 191 -3.66 -12.41 3.15
C ILE A 191 -4.85 -11.50 2.84
N LEU A 192 -4.97 -10.43 3.59
CA LEU A 192 -5.86 -9.32 3.30
C LEU A 192 -5.01 -8.10 2.91
N VAL A 193 -5.18 -7.59 1.68
CA VAL A 193 -4.56 -6.34 1.25
C VAL A 193 -5.60 -5.22 1.34
N ALA A 194 -5.33 -4.22 2.15
CA ALA A 194 -6.28 -3.15 2.48
C ALA A 194 -5.75 -1.77 2.09
N SER A 195 -6.61 -0.94 1.50
CA SER A 195 -6.33 0.49 1.35
C SER A 195 -6.82 1.29 2.57
N ASP A 196 -6.20 2.45 2.85
CA ASP A 196 -6.49 3.26 4.03
C ASP A 196 -7.97 3.62 4.20
N VAL A 197 -8.62 3.99 3.10
CA VAL A 197 -10.03 4.44 3.14
C VAL A 197 -10.97 3.33 3.62
N ALA A 198 -10.61 2.07 3.39
CA ALA A 198 -11.41 0.94 3.83
C ALA A 198 -11.05 0.46 5.26
N SER A 199 -9.95 0.95 5.82
CA SER A 199 -9.48 0.48 7.13
C SER A 199 -10.28 1.04 8.30
N GLU A 200 -11.11 2.06 8.11
CA GLU A 200 -11.91 2.66 9.17
C GLU A 200 -13.03 1.72 9.61
N GLY A 201 -13.09 1.43 10.91
CA GLY A 201 -14.15 0.59 11.49
C GLY A 201 -13.95 -0.93 11.43
N LEU A 202 -12.97 -1.44 10.68
CA LEU A 202 -12.74 -2.88 10.54
C LEU A 202 -12.14 -3.51 11.80
N ASN A 203 -12.51 -4.76 12.06
CA ASN A 203 -12.03 -5.55 13.18
C ASN A 203 -11.34 -6.81 12.64
N LEU A 204 -10.00 -6.84 12.67
CA LEU A 204 -9.20 -7.85 11.97
C LEU A 204 -8.37 -8.74 12.92
N HIS A 205 -8.54 -8.62 14.24
CA HIS A 205 -7.67 -9.26 15.22
C HIS A 205 -7.97 -10.76 15.48
N TYR A 206 -9.08 -11.31 14.98
CA TYR A 206 -9.52 -12.65 15.37
C TYR A 206 -8.62 -13.80 14.89
N LEU A 207 -8.09 -13.68 13.66
CA LEU A 207 -7.21 -14.70 13.07
C LEU A 207 -5.93 -14.08 12.49
N SER A 208 -5.60 -12.86 12.90
CA SER A 208 -4.40 -12.16 12.46
C SER A 208 -3.74 -11.43 13.62
N HIS A 209 -2.48 -11.70 13.79
CA HIS A 209 -1.58 -10.97 14.68
C HIS A 209 -0.46 -10.27 13.90
N ARG A 210 -0.39 -10.48 12.58
CA ARG A 210 0.64 -9.91 11.70
C ARG A 210 0.07 -8.79 10.86
N LEU A 211 0.71 -7.63 10.96
CA LEU A 211 0.37 -6.45 10.19
C LEU A 211 1.61 -5.92 9.47
N ILE A 212 1.48 -5.68 8.18
CA ILE A 212 2.55 -5.12 7.36
C ILE A 212 2.09 -3.76 6.81
N HIS A 213 2.83 -2.71 7.11
CA HIS A 213 2.72 -1.44 6.42
C HIS A 213 3.59 -1.48 5.17
N PHE A 214 2.97 -1.72 4.01
CA PHE A 214 3.71 -1.74 2.76
C PHE A 214 4.25 -0.35 2.40
N ASP A 215 3.45 0.67 2.64
CA ASP A 215 3.87 2.06 2.68
C ASP A 215 3.49 2.68 4.04
N ILE A 216 4.32 3.61 4.49
CA ILE A 216 4.07 4.35 5.73
C ILE A 216 3.15 5.53 5.41
N PRO A 217 1.97 5.62 6.04
CA PRO A 217 1.07 6.74 5.79
C PRO A 217 1.69 8.06 6.27
N TRP A 218 1.41 9.13 5.55
CA TRP A 218 1.89 10.48 5.89
C TRP A 218 1.28 11.04 7.19
N SER A 219 0.26 10.38 7.72
CA SER A 219 -0.41 10.74 8.96
C SER A 219 -0.14 9.72 10.06
N LEU A 220 0.43 10.18 11.17
CA LEU A 220 0.63 9.33 12.35
C LEU A 220 -0.72 8.78 12.89
N MET A 221 -1.80 9.55 12.75
CA MET A 221 -3.14 9.10 13.14
C MET A 221 -3.58 7.89 12.31
N VAL A 222 -3.40 7.92 11.00
CA VAL A 222 -3.71 6.79 10.11
C VAL A 222 -2.83 5.60 10.46
N PHE A 223 -1.55 5.81 10.73
CA PHE A 223 -0.64 4.76 11.18
C PHE A 223 -1.12 4.07 12.47
N GLN A 224 -1.53 4.86 13.45
CA GLN A 224 -2.09 4.32 14.70
C GLN A 224 -3.45 3.62 14.49
N GLN A 225 -4.28 4.15 13.60
CA GLN A 225 -5.54 3.50 13.23
C GLN A 225 -5.31 2.14 12.59
N ARG A 226 -4.36 2.02 11.64
CA ARG A 226 -4.00 0.72 11.04
C ARG A 226 -3.55 -0.28 12.11
N ASN A 227 -2.67 0.11 13.01
CA ASN A 227 -2.20 -0.75 14.11
C ASN A 227 -3.36 -1.23 14.99
N GLY A 228 -4.27 -0.34 15.37
CA GLY A 228 -5.43 -0.67 16.19
C GLY A 228 -6.45 -1.61 15.54
N ARG A 229 -6.24 -2.07 14.30
CA ARG A 229 -7.08 -3.10 13.64
C ARG A 229 -6.70 -4.51 14.03
N VAL A 230 -5.44 -4.73 14.36
CA VAL A 230 -4.87 -6.02 14.74
C VAL A 230 -4.48 -6.04 16.22
N ASP A 231 -3.90 -4.94 16.71
CA ASP A 231 -3.51 -4.76 18.13
C ASP A 231 -4.74 -4.36 18.97
N ARG A 232 -5.46 -5.34 19.50
CA ARG A 232 -6.69 -5.12 20.29
C ARG A 232 -6.76 -5.99 21.53
N TYR A 233 -7.60 -5.55 22.46
CA TYR A 233 -7.97 -6.37 23.63
C TYR A 233 -8.59 -7.70 23.20
N GLY A 234 -8.07 -8.81 23.72
CA GLY A 234 -8.48 -10.15 23.34
C GLY A 234 -7.58 -10.84 22.31
N GLN A 235 -6.52 -10.18 21.85
CA GLN A 235 -5.48 -10.81 21.05
C GLN A 235 -4.75 -11.86 21.88
N THR A 236 -4.67 -13.09 21.38
CA THR A 236 -4.03 -14.23 22.07
C THR A 236 -2.58 -14.44 21.67
N GLU A 237 -2.20 -13.91 20.51
CA GLU A 237 -0.85 -13.96 19.97
C GLU A 237 -0.19 -12.58 20.05
N GLN A 238 1.14 -12.56 20.09
CA GLN A 238 1.90 -11.31 20.10
C GLN A 238 1.81 -10.62 18.74
N PRO A 239 1.23 -9.41 18.67
CA PRO A 239 1.08 -8.66 17.42
C PRO A 239 2.39 -8.02 16.98
#